data_c00e0c02946c48b84481670fe6493d89
#
_entry.id   c00e0c02946c48b84481670fe6493d89
#
_cell.length_a   1.000
_cell.length_b   1.000
_cell.length_c   1.000
_cell.angle_alpha   90.00
_cell.angle_beta   90.00
_cell.angle_gamma   90.00
#
_symmetry.space_group_name_H-M   'P 1'
#
loop_
_entity.id
_entity.type
_entity.pdbx_description
1 polymer ?
#
loop_
_entity_poly.entity_id
_entity_poly.type
_entity_poly.pdbx_seq_one_letter_code
_entity_poly.pdbx_strand_id
1 'polypeptide(L)'
;TDFAARNESFRASDLLEEAQSIYPMSRAVLNAYLAKLVEQGKLERIGRGVYDSIAKKNHFTPETGEKASGLYHLMKQEFPLISMCVYEGQWISPLMHHLANNQAIYLEVEKDVSEAVFHKLQDRGLTTFHRPDKTEMYKYVDLGDAPIIVKNLVTEAPLQTIGEVQIPTLEKLLVDMYCDPDFFYLHGSEYWHIMHNAHRYSINMSKMLRYLSLIH
;
A
#
# COMPACT_ATOMS: atom_id res chain seq x y z
N THR A 1 -19.66 -20.25 -7.42
CA THR A 1 -18.85 -20.10 -6.18
C THR A 1 -17.71 -21.12 -6.11
N ASP A 2 -17.96 -22.39 -6.44
CA ASP A 2 -16.91 -23.44 -6.38
C ASP A 2 -15.81 -23.30 -7.44
N PHE A 3 -16.10 -22.72 -8.61
CA PHE A 3 -15.11 -22.47 -9.66
C PHE A 3 -14.08 -21.42 -9.23
N ALA A 4 -14.55 -20.28 -8.71
CA ALA A 4 -13.66 -19.24 -8.16
C ALA A 4 -12.90 -19.71 -6.91
N ALA A 5 -13.42 -20.70 -6.18
CA ALA A 5 -12.73 -21.29 -5.05
C ALA A 5 -11.61 -22.27 -5.44
N ARG A 6 -11.65 -22.82 -6.65
CA ARG A 6 -10.64 -23.75 -7.17
C ARG A 6 -9.54 -23.03 -7.97
N ASN A 7 -9.84 -21.85 -8.54
CA ASN A 7 -8.91 -21.09 -9.36
C ASN A 7 -8.62 -19.75 -8.67
N GLU A 8 -7.33 -19.42 -8.50
CA GLU A 8 -6.91 -18.12 -7.92
C GLU A 8 -7.32 -16.96 -8.84
N SER A 9 -7.11 -17.13 -10.15
CA SER A 9 -7.60 -16.22 -11.18
C SER A 9 -8.29 -16.99 -12.31
N PHE A 10 -9.29 -16.40 -12.95
CA PHE A 10 -10.04 -17.05 -14.02
C PHE A 10 -10.54 -16.05 -15.07
N ARG A 11 -10.78 -16.54 -16.28
CA ARG A 11 -11.43 -15.77 -17.32
C ARG A 11 -12.94 -15.96 -17.28
N ALA A 12 -13.69 -14.90 -17.57
CA ALA A 12 -15.14 -14.97 -17.68
C ALA A 12 -15.61 -15.94 -18.81
N SER A 13 -14.77 -16.17 -19.84
CA SER A 13 -15.02 -17.16 -20.88
C SER A 13 -15.05 -18.58 -20.34
N ASP A 14 -14.07 -18.92 -19.52
CA ASP A 14 -13.89 -20.27 -18.98
C ASP A 14 -15.00 -20.60 -17.96
N LEU A 15 -15.33 -19.59 -17.13
CA LEU A 15 -16.48 -19.69 -16.23
C LEU A 15 -17.81 -19.83 -16.97
N LEU A 16 -17.97 -19.14 -18.11
CA LEU A 16 -19.18 -19.26 -18.94
C LEU A 16 -19.33 -20.66 -19.51
N GLU A 17 -18.25 -21.23 -20.03
CA GLU A 17 -18.21 -22.58 -20.61
C GLU A 17 -18.58 -23.63 -19.55
N GLU A 18 -18.00 -23.56 -18.35
CA GLU A 18 -18.34 -24.46 -17.25
C GLU A 18 -19.79 -24.25 -16.77
N ALA A 19 -20.24 -22.99 -16.65
CA ALA A 19 -21.60 -22.70 -16.24
C ALA A 19 -22.63 -23.22 -17.27
N GLN A 20 -22.36 -23.12 -18.56
CA GLN A 20 -23.22 -23.58 -19.62
C GLN A 20 -23.33 -25.12 -19.69
N SER A 21 -22.33 -25.84 -19.19
CA SER A 21 -22.42 -27.30 -19.07
C SER A 21 -23.41 -27.75 -18.00
N ILE A 22 -23.75 -26.88 -17.04
CA ILE A 22 -24.64 -27.20 -15.93
C ILE A 22 -26.03 -26.56 -16.12
N TYR A 23 -26.07 -25.32 -16.61
CA TYR A 23 -27.28 -24.53 -16.73
C TYR A 23 -27.16 -23.53 -17.90
N PRO A 24 -28.20 -23.37 -18.75
CA PRO A 24 -28.16 -22.39 -19.84
C PRO A 24 -28.04 -20.96 -19.31
N MET A 25 -26.86 -20.37 -19.46
CA MET A 25 -26.53 -19.03 -19.02
C MET A 25 -26.03 -18.19 -20.20
N SER A 26 -26.57 -16.96 -20.34
CA SER A 26 -26.04 -16.01 -21.31
C SER A 26 -24.84 -15.25 -20.76
N ARG A 27 -23.95 -14.80 -21.66
CA ARG A 27 -22.80 -13.96 -21.31
C ARG A 27 -23.20 -12.66 -20.59
N ALA A 28 -24.37 -12.09 -20.96
CA ALA A 28 -24.86 -10.87 -20.32
C ALA A 28 -25.23 -11.11 -18.84
N VAL A 29 -25.90 -12.22 -18.55
CA VAL A 29 -26.26 -12.63 -17.19
C VAL A 29 -24.99 -12.89 -16.35
N LEU A 30 -24.03 -13.62 -16.91
CA LEU A 30 -22.75 -13.85 -16.22
C LEU A 30 -22.03 -12.55 -15.92
N ASN A 31 -21.92 -11.62 -16.89
CA ASN A 31 -21.25 -10.34 -16.68
C ASN A 31 -21.94 -9.50 -15.59
N ALA A 32 -23.26 -9.47 -15.54
CA ALA A 32 -24.02 -8.78 -14.49
C ALA A 32 -23.75 -9.41 -13.11
N TYR A 33 -23.67 -10.73 -13.05
CA TYR A 33 -23.35 -11.45 -11.80
C TYR A 33 -21.92 -11.19 -11.33
N LEU A 34 -20.94 -11.23 -12.24
CA LEU A 34 -19.56 -10.89 -11.94
C LEU A 34 -19.40 -9.44 -11.45
N ALA A 35 -20.08 -8.50 -12.12
CA ALA A 35 -20.09 -7.09 -11.68
C ALA A 35 -20.63 -6.94 -10.24
N LYS A 36 -21.70 -7.65 -9.90
CA LYS A 36 -22.25 -7.66 -8.53
C LYS A 36 -21.29 -8.27 -7.51
N LEU A 37 -20.55 -9.33 -7.87
CA LEU A 37 -19.55 -9.93 -6.98
C LEU A 37 -18.34 -9.00 -6.79
N VAL A 38 -17.95 -8.22 -7.79
CA VAL A 38 -16.93 -7.19 -7.68
C VAL A 38 -17.41 -6.06 -6.76
N GLU A 39 -18.64 -5.59 -6.93
CA GLU A 39 -19.25 -4.57 -6.06
C GLU A 39 -19.34 -5.02 -4.60
N GLN A 40 -19.62 -6.31 -4.37
CA GLN A 40 -19.64 -6.92 -3.03
C GLN A 40 -18.25 -7.21 -2.46
N GLY A 41 -17.16 -6.91 -3.17
CA GLY A 41 -15.79 -7.20 -2.74
C GLY A 41 -15.45 -8.70 -2.64
N LYS A 42 -16.19 -9.56 -3.36
CA LYS A 42 -15.94 -11.01 -3.40
C LYS A 42 -15.04 -11.43 -4.55
N LEU A 43 -15.00 -10.62 -5.59
CA LEU A 43 -14.11 -10.76 -6.74
C LEU A 43 -13.43 -9.44 -7.03
N GLU A 44 -12.22 -9.51 -7.55
CA GLU A 44 -11.50 -8.38 -8.11
C GLU A 44 -11.38 -8.57 -9.63
N ARG A 45 -11.59 -7.49 -10.40
CA ARG A 45 -11.33 -7.49 -11.82
C ARG A 45 -9.90 -7.08 -12.10
N ILE A 46 -9.03 -8.05 -12.39
CA ILE A 46 -7.58 -7.83 -12.62
C ILE A 46 -7.24 -7.56 -14.08
N GLY A 47 -8.22 -7.68 -15.00
CA GLY A 47 -8.04 -7.42 -16.43
C GLY A 47 -9.34 -7.46 -17.21
N ARG A 48 -9.27 -7.28 -18.54
CA ARG A 48 -10.46 -7.38 -19.41
C ARG A 48 -11.00 -8.81 -19.43
N GLY A 49 -12.11 -9.03 -18.69
CA GLY A 49 -12.75 -10.34 -18.56
C GLY A 49 -11.95 -11.33 -17.69
N VAL A 50 -10.98 -10.85 -16.90
CA VAL A 50 -10.20 -11.66 -15.96
C VAL A 50 -10.53 -11.21 -14.54
N TYR A 51 -10.81 -12.19 -13.69
CA TYR A 51 -11.24 -11.99 -12.31
C TYR A 51 -10.40 -12.82 -11.35
N ASP A 52 -10.27 -12.34 -10.12
CA ASP A 52 -9.57 -12.99 -9.03
C ASP A 52 -10.48 -13.12 -7.81
N SER A 53 -10.32 -14.20 -7.05
CA SER A 53 -11.11 -14.45 -5.84
C SER A 53 -10.46 -13.78 -4.63
N ILE A 54 -11.12 -12.77 -4.09
CA ILE A 54 -10.66 -12.06 -2.88
C ILE A 54 -10.79 -12.95 -1.62
N ALA A 55 -11.67 -13.96 -1.64
CA ALA A 55 -12.00 -14.77 -0.47
C ALA A 55 -10.83 -15.58 0.12
N LYS A 56 -9.69 -15.66 -0.58
CA LYS A 56 -8.48 -16.37 -0.13
C LYS A 56 -7.29 -15.45 0.15
N LYS A 57 -7.41 -14.15 -0.09
CA LYS A 57 -6.31 -13.21 0.12
C LYS A 57 -6.41 -12.54 1.47
N ASN A 58 -5.28 -12.39 2.12
CA ASN A 58 -5.19 -11.66 3.37
C ASN A 58 -5.37 -10.15 3.12
N HIS A 59 -5.95 -9.45 4.08
CA HIS A 59 -5.88 -8.00 4.09
C HIS A 59 -4.53 -7.56 4.66
N PHE A 60 -3.95 -6.53 4.07
CA PHE A 60 -2.74 -5.93 4.61
C PHE A 60 -3.10 -5.06 5.82
N THR A 61 -2.86 -5.60 7.01
CA THR A 61 -3.13 -4.95 8.30
C THR A 61 -1.87 -5.03 9.17
N PRO A 62 -0.84 -4.20 8.90
CA PRO A 62 0.38 -4.20 9.69
C PRO A 62 0.09 -3.72 11.12
N GLU A 63 0.83 -4.26 12.08
CA GLU A 63 0.82 -3.74 13.43
C GLU A 63 1.56 -2.40 13.48
N THR A 64 0.89 -1.38 13.98
CA THR A 64 1.51 -0.06 14.18
C THR A 64 2.25 -0.06 15.51
N GLY A 65 3.57 0.11 15.47
CA GLY A 65 4.40 0.18 16.66
C GLY A 65 4.08 1.41 17.54
N GLU A 66 4.43 1.32 18.81
CA GLU A 66 4.19 2.41 19.78
C GLU A 66 4.83 3.74 19.35
N LYS A 67 6.02 3.69 18.72
CA LYS A 67 6.72 4.89 18.23
C LYS A 67 5.95 5.56 17.10
N ALA A 68 5.49 4.80 16.10
CA ALA A 68 4.77 5.34 14.97
C ALA A 68 3.38 5.87 15.38
N SER A 69 2.64 5.13 16.21
CA SER A 69 1.35 5.60 16.71
C SER A 69 1.49 6.81 17.63
N GLY A 70 2.48 6.82 18.52
CA GLY A 70 2.79 7.97 19.37
C GLY A 70 3.17 9.22 18.58
N LEU A 71 3.98 9.06 17.52
CA LEU A 71 4.32 10.15 16.60
C LEU A 71 3.06 10.70 15.89
N TYR A 72 2.19 9.80 15.39
CA TYR A 72 0.95 10.21 14.75
C TYR A 72 0.06 11.02 15.69
N HIS A 73 -0.18 10.54 16.90
CA HIS A 73 -1.00 11.25 17.89
C HIS A 73 -0.38 12.58 18.32
N LEU A 74 0.93 12.61 18.51
CA LEU A 74 1.66 13.84 18.81
C LEU A 74 1.46 14.90 17.71
N MET A 75 1.59 14.50 16.45
CA MET A 75 1.40 15.43 15.33
C MET A 75 -0.06 15.82 15.15
N LYS A 76 -1.01 14.93 15.44
CA LYS A 76 -2.44 15.29 15.44
C LYS A 76 -2.81 16.29 16.53
N GLN A 77 -2.14 16.28 17.68
CA GLN A 77 -2.34 17.30 18.72
C GLN A 77 -1.77 18.66 18.32
N GLU A 78 -0.58 18.67 17.69
CA GLU A 78 0.07 19.92 17.24
C GLU A 78 -0.58 20.49 15.96
N PHE A 79 -1.04 19.63 15.07
CA PHE A 79 -1.63 19.97 13.79
C PHE A 79 -2.95 19.22 13.57
N PRO A 80 -4.02 19.55 14.28
CA PRO A 80 -5.26 18.76 14.32
C PRO A 80 -5.99 18.67 12.98
N LEU A 81 -5.84 19.67 12.12
CA LEU A 81 -6.63 19.79 10.88
C LEU A 81 -5.94 19.21 9.64
N ILE A 82 -4.66 18.86 9.72
CA ILE A 82 -3.95 18.38 8.54
C ILE A 82 -4.23 16.91 8.24
N SER A 83 -4.17 16.56 6.96
CA SER A 83 -4.14 15.18 6.52
C SER A 83 -2.71 14.64 6.69
N MET A 84 -2.60 13.47 7.29
CA MET A 84 -1.31 12.80 7.47
C MET A 84 -1.49 11.30 7.52
N CYS A 85 -0.42 10.57 7.19
CA CYS A 85 -0.32 9.14 7.48
C CYS A 85 1.09 8.81 7.99
N VAL A 86 1.19 7.68 8.69
CA VAL A 86 2.45 7.18 9.23
C VAL A 86 2.62 5.71 8.85
N TYR A 87 3.87 5.29 8.62
CA TYR A 87 4.20 3.89 8.43
C TYR A 87 5.66 3.61 8.83
N GLU A 88 5.96 2.35 9.06
CA GLU A 88 7.29 1.89 9.44
C GLU A 88 7.94 1.14 8.28
N GLY A 89 9.22 1.39 8.04
CA GLY A 89 9.96 0.75 6.96
C GLY A 89 9.98 -0.78 7.06
N GLN A 90 9.88 -1.33 8.25
CA GLN A 90 9.83 -2.76 8.49
C GLN A 90 8.53 -3.45 8.04
N TRP A 91 7.46 -2.74 7.75
CA TRP A 91 6.18 -3.35 7.32
C TRP A 91 6.28 -4.12 6.00
N ILE A 92 7.27 -3.80 5.19
CA ILE A 92 7.53 -4.52 3.93
C ILE A 92 8.37 -5.79 4.11
N SER A 93 9.01 -5.97 5.28
CA SER A 93 9.90 -7.10 5.55
C SER A 93 9.27 -8.48 5.26
N PRO A 94 7.97 -8.74 5.58
CA PRO A 94 7.33 -10.01 5.24
C PRO A 94 7.19 -10.28 3.74
N LEU A 95 7.37 -9.25 2.90
CA LEU A 95 7.32 -9.35 1.44
C LEU A 95 8.70 -9.54 0.82
N MET A 96 9.78 -9.26 1.56
CA MET A 96 11.15 -9.28 1.09
C MET A 96 11.75 -10.68 1.11
N HIS A 97 12.73 -10.91 0.23
CA HIS A 97 13.60 -12.09 0.30
C HIS A 97 14.78 -11.85 1.25
N HIS A 98 15.39 -10.67 1.16
CA HIS A 98 16.48 -10.27 2.05
C HIS A 98 15.97 -9.18 3.00
N LEU A 99 16.04 -9.45 4.31
CA LEU A 99 15.59 -8.49 5.32
C LEU A 99 16.52 -7.27 5.32
N ALA A 100 15.98 -6.12 4.95
CA ALA A 100 16.66 -4.85 5.17
C ALA A 100 16.37 -4.36 6.60
N ASN A 101 17.41 -3.86 7.27
CA ASN A 101 17.25 -3.23 8.59
C ASN A 101 16.70 -1.80 8.41
N ASN A 102 15.44 -1.68 8.01
CA ASN A 102 14.79 -0.39 7.88
C ASN A 102 13.82 -0.19 9.05
N GLN A 103 14.29 0.50 10.09
CA GLN A 103 13.53 0.89 11.27
C GLN A 103 12.95 2.30 11.15
N ALA A 104 13.15 2.99 10.02
CA ALA A 104 12.68 4.35 9.82
C ALA A 104 11.15 4.44 9.97
N ILE A 105 10.71 5.57 10.52
CA ILE A 105 9.30 5.96 10.57
C ILE A 105 9.08 7.02 9.52
N TYR A 106 8.22 6.73 8.58
CA TYR A 106 7.81 7.65 7.53
C TYR A 106 6.56 8.39 7.97
N LEU A 107 6.61 9.72 8.00
CA LEU A 107 5.49 10.60 8.31
C LEU A 107 5.18 11.42 7.06
N GLU A 108 4.08 11.12 6.42
CA GLU A 108 3.62 11.90 5.27
C GLU A 108 2.53 12.88 5.72
N VAL A 109 2.70 14.14 5.36
CA VAL A 109 1.80 15.24 5.71
C VAL A 109 1.53 16.12 4.50
N GLU A 110 0.49 16.92 4.54
CA GLU A 110 0.21 17.90 3.49
C GLU A 110 1.44 18.75 3.19
N LYS A 111 1.68 19.00 1.89
CA LYS A 111 2.88 19.69 1.40
C LYS A 111 3.13 21.02 2.11
N ASP A 112 2.09 21.81 2.30
CA ASP A 112 2.19 23.18 2.82
C ASP A 112 2.63 23.25 4.29
N VAL A 113 2.52 22.13 5.02
CA VAL A 113 2.90 22.06 6.44
C VAL A 113 4.10 21.15 6.70
N SER A 114 4.63 20.50 5.69
CA SER A 114 5.68 19.48 5.85
C SER A 114 6.96 20.04 6.48
N GLU A 115 7.35 21.28 6.15
CA GLU A 115 8.50 21.96 6.73
C GLU A 115 8.26 22.34 8.19
N ALA A 116 7.06 22.82 8.52
CA ALA A 116 6.70 23.14 9.90
C ALA A 116 6.69 21.90 10.80
N VAL A 117 6.18 20.78 10.29
CA VAL A 117 6.21 19.48 10.98
C VAL A 117 7.66 19.02 11.20
N PHE A 118 8.50 19.12 10.18
CA PHE A 118 9.91 18.78 10.29
C PHE A 118 10.62 19.59 11.39
N HIS A 119 10.51 20.91 11.40
CA HIS A 119 11.11 21.76 12.42
C HIS A 119 10.56 21.46 13.82
N LYS A 120 9.26 21.21 13.95
CA LYS A 120 8.66 20.84 15.23
C LYS A 120 9.23 19.54 15.80
N LEU A 121 9.54 18.56 14.96
CA LEU A 121 10.17 17.31 15.37
C LEU A 121 11.64 17.53 15.77
N GLN A 122 12.36 18.37 15.03
CA GLN A 122 13.74 18.74 15.39
C GLN A 122 13.81 19.47 16.72
N ASP A 123 12.89 20.41 16.98
CA ASP A 123 12.80 21.14 18.26
C ASP A 123 12.57 20.20 19.46
N ARG A 124 12.00 19.02 19.20
CA ARG A 124 11.83 17.97 20.22
C ARG A 124 13.04 17.05 20.35
N GLY A 125 14.12 17.31 19.61
CA GLY A 125 15.34 16.52 19.65
C GLY A 125 15.25 15.17 18.92
N LEU A 126 14.26 14.99 18.02
CA LEU A 126 14.10 13.76 17.26
C LEU A 126 14.97 13.78 16.00
N THR A 127 15.62 12.64 15.70
CA THR A 127 16.39 12.48 14.46
C THR A 127 15.44 12.47 13.28
N THR A 128 15.41 13.58 12.54
CA THR A 128 14.40 13.82 11.51
C THR A 128 15.05 14.31 10.21
N PHE A 129 14.58 13.80 9.08
CA PHE A 129 14.97 14.23 7.75
C PHE A 129 13.73 14.71 6.99
N HIS A 130 13.89 15.77 6.20
CA HIS A 130 12.80 16.34 5.41
C HIS A 130 13.02 16.10 3.92
N ARG A 131 12.26 15.18 3.32
CA ARG A 131 12.30 14.84 1.89
C ARG A 131 13.72 14.61 1.39
N PRO A 132 14.51 13.76 2.07
CA PRO A 132 15.88 13.52 1.67
C PRO A 132 15.93 12.99 0.23
N ASP A 133 16.87 13.47 -0.57
CA ASP A 133 17.12 12.92 -1.89
C ASP A 133 17.92 11.59 -1.78
N LYS A 134 18.12 10.92 -2.93
CA LYS A 134 18.85 9.64 -2.96
C LYS A 134 20.26 9.77 -2.39
N THR A 135 20.92 10.90 -2.58
CA THR A 135 22.28 11.14 -2.10
C THR A 135 22.29 11.34 -0.58
N GLU A 136 21.32 12.10 -0.09
CA GLU A 136 21.12 12.33 1.35
C GLU A 136 20.76 11.04 2.06
N MET A 137 19.81 10.26 1.50
CA MET A 137 19.46 8.93 2.02
C MET A 137 20.68 8.03 2.16
N TYR A 138 21.52 7.98 1.14
CA TYR A 138 22.68 7.08 1.15
C TYR A 138 23.78 7.55 2.11
N LYS A 139 24.01 8.87 2.24
CA LYS A 139 25.16 9.41 2.98
C LYS A 139 24.85 9.70 4.45
N TYR A 140 23.63 10.09 4.77
CA TYR A 140 23.31 10.69 6.07
C TYR A 140 22.21 10.00 6.84
N VAL A 141 21.42 9.14 6.21
CA VAL A 141 20.29 8.46 6.86
C VAL A 141 20.69 7.05 7.23
N ASP A 142 20.87 6.80 8.54
CA ASP A 142 20.97 5.44 9.03
C ASP A 142 19.55 4.91 9.34
N LEU A 143 19.07 4.04 8.46
CA LEU A 143 17.74 3.45 8.61
C LEU A 143 17.62 2.54 9.84
N GLY A 144 18.73 2.03 10.37
CA GLY A 144 18.77 1.20 11.59
C GLY A 144 18.53 1.98 12.88
N ASP A 145 18.79 3.30 12.88
CA ASP A 145 18.63 4.18 14.04
C ASP A 145 17.19 4.71 14.21
N ALA A 146 16.23 4.14 13.47
CA ALA A 146 14.83 4.53 13.51
C ALA A 146 14.59 6.05 13.28
N PRO A 147 15.18 6.67 12.23
CA PRO A 147 14.97 8.08 11.95
C PRO A 147 13.52 8.33 11.51
N ILE A 148 13.07 9.58 11.69
CA ILE A 148 11.79 10.04 11.16
C ILE A 148 12.04 10.71 9.80
N ILE A 149 11.36 10.23 8.76
CA ILE A 149 11.43 10.80 7.42
C ILE A 149 10.11 11.50 7.13
N VAL A 150 10.14 12.82 7.09
CA VAL A 150 8.96 13.66 6.78
C VAL A 150 8.86 13.81 5.27
N LYS A 151 7.70 13.48 4.72
CA LYS A 151 7.41 13.50 3.27
C LYS A 151 6.11 14.26 2.98
N ASN A 152 5.92 14.62 1.73
CA ASN A 152 4.64 15.16 1.30
C ASN A 152 3.64 14.03 1.05
N LEU A 153 2.48 14.11 1.68
CA LEU A 153 1.35 13.26 1.37
C LEU A 153 0.78 13.67 0.01
N VAL A 154 0.70 12.73 -0.91
CA VAL A 154 0.06 12.96 -2.21
C VAL A 154 -1.45 13.06 -2.01
N THR A 155 -2.07 14.06 -2.60
CA THR A 155 -3.54 14.23 -2.58
C THR A 155 -4.20 12.97 -3.19
N GLU A 156 -5.24 12.47 -2.54
CA GLU A 156 -5.93 11.23 -2.91
C GLU A 156 -5.06 9.94 -2.82
N ALA A 157 -3.94 9.98 -2.09
CA ALA A 157 -3.18 8.77 -1.79
C ALA A 157 -4.08 7.72 -1.12
N PRO A 158 -3.99 6.44 -1.51
CA PRO A 158 -4.84 5.42 -0.91
C PRO A 158 -4.37 5.10 0.52
N LEU A 159 -5.19 5.52 1.48
CA LEU A 159 -4.97 5.32 2.90
C LEU A 159 -6.02 4.37 3.49
N GLN A 160 -5.70 3.81 4.64
CA GLN A 160 -6.59 3.04 5.50
C GLN A 160 -6.38 3.45 6.96
N THR A 161 -7.35 3.15 7.82
CA THR A 161 -7.27 3.45 9.24
C THR A 161 -7.18 2.16 10.04
N ILE A 162 -6.19 2.06 10.92
CA ILE A 162 -6.07 0.97 11.90
C ILE A 162 -6.14 1.61 13.30
N GLY A 163 -7.18 1.26 14.05
CA GLY A 163 -7.50 2.00 15.28
C GLY A 163 -7.82 3.46 14.95
N GLU A 164 -7.02 4.38 15.49
CA GLU A 164 -7.14 5.83 15.23
C GLU A 164 -6.05 6.37 14.31
N VAL A 165 -5.15 5.50 13.83
CA VAL A 165 -3.97 5.90 13.03
C VAL A 165 -4.25 5.71 11.55
N GLN A 166 -4.03 6.75 10.75
CA GLN A 166 -4.03 6.63 9.28
C GLN A 166 -2.70 6.09 8.80
N ILE A 167 -2.78 5.06 7.98
CA ILE A 167 -1.64 4.37 7.39
C ILE A 167 -1.85 4.19 5.88
N PRO A 168 -0.79 3.99 5.08
CA PRO A 168 -0.94 3.67 3.66
C PRO A 168 -1.58 2.29 3.47
N THR A 169 -2.31 2.13 2.38
CA THR A 169 -2.68 0.79 1.90
C THR A 169 -1.48 0.10 1.25
N LEU A 170 -1.58 -1.21 1.02
CA LEU A 170 -0.51 -1.95 0.34
C LEU A 170 -0.25 -1.42 -1.08
N GLU A 171 -1.31 -1.02 -1.79
CA GLU A 171 -1.19 -0.44 -3.13
C GLU A 171 -0.31 0.81 -3.14
N LYS A 172 -0.50 1.70 -2.15
CA LYS A 172 0.35 2.88 -1.99
C LYS A 172 1.79 2.49 -1.73
N LEU A 173 2.04 1.63 -0.75
CA LEU A 173 3.39 1.19 -0.41
C LEU A 173 4.12 0.56 -1.60
N LEU A 174 3.46 -0.30 -2.39
CA LEU A 174 4.06 -0.93 -3.56
C LEU A 174 4.48 0.09 -4.63
N VAL A 175 3.66 1.13 -4.84
CA VAL A 175 3.99 2.20 -5.79
C VAL A 175 5.13 3.07 -5.26
N ASP A 176 5.08 3.46 -3.99
CA ASP A 176 6.13 4.29 -3.37
C ASP A 176 7.48 3.57 -3.38
N MET A 177 7.52 2.28 -3.06
CA MET A 177 8.75 1.48 -3.13
C MET A 177 9.41 1.47 -4.52
N TYR A 178 8.62 1.65 -5.57
CA TYR A 178 9.15 1.75 -6.94
C TYR A 178 9.57 3.16 -7.31
N CYS A 179 8.81 4.16 -6.88
CA CYS A 179 8.97 5.55 -7.33
C CYS A 179 9.85 6.40 -6.43
N ASP A 180 9.86 6.13 -5.12
CA ASP A 180 10.52 7.00 -4.15
C ASP A 180 12.02 6.68 -3.99
N PRO A 181 12.88 7.70 -3.95
CA PRO A 181 14.31 7.53 -3.74
C PRO A 181 14.66 6.89 -2.39
N ASP A 182 13.79 6.99 -1.39
CA ASP A 182 13.97 6.39 -0.07
C ASP A 182 14.09 4.86 -0.13
N PHE A 183 13.51 4.24 -1.15
CA PHE A 183 13.48 2.81 -1.36
C PHE A 183 14.43 2.32 -2.48
N PHE A 184 15.40 3.15 -2.89
CA PHE A 184 16.32 2.80 -3.97
C PHE A 184 17.05 1.46 -3.76
N TYR A 185 17.27 1.07 -2.50
CA TYR A 185 17.91 -0.19 -2.13
C TYR A 185 17.07 -1.44 -2.44
N LEU A 186 15.78 -1.26 -2.69
CA LEU A 186 14.86 -2.34 -3.08
C LEU A 186 14.82 -2.56 -4.59
N HIS A 187 15.37 -1.64 -5.38
CA HIS A 187 15.29 -1.74 -6.84
C HIS A 187 16.06 -2.97 -7.36
N GLY A 188 15.53 -3.58 -8.40
CA GLY A 188 16.08 -4.80 -9.00
C GLY A 188 15.34 -6.07 -8.56
N SER A 189 16.08 -7.13 -8.22
CA SER A 189 15.50 -8.43 -7.90
C SER A 189 14.60 -8.40 -6.65
N GLU A 190 14.94 -7.57 -5.66
CA GLU A 190 14.18 -7.50 -4.42
C GLU A 190 12.77 -6.96 -4.65
N TYR A 191 12.61 -5.92 -5.47
CA TYR A 191 11.30 -5.39 -5.83
C TYR A 191 10.41 -6.44 -6.51
N TRP A 192 10.97 -7.28 -7.38
CA TRP A 192 10.24 -8.38 -8.00
C TRP A 192 9.77 -9.42 -6.96
N HIS A 193 10.59 -9.72 -5.95
CA HIS A 193 10.18 -10.60 -4.85
C HIS A 193 9.05 -9.98 -4.03
N ILE A 194 9.14 -8.68 -3.73
CA ILE A 194 8.07 -7.95 -3.03
C ILE A 194 6.77 -8.02 -3.82
N MET A 195 6.79 -7.72 -5.10
CA MET A 195 5.59 -7.78 -5.97
C MET A 195 5.03 -9.19 -6.05
N HIS A 196 5.89 -10.20 -6.19
CA HIS A 196 5.47 -11.60 -6.21
C HIS A 196 4.84 -12.02 -4.87
N ASN A 197 5.42 -11.64 -3.75
CA ASN A 197 4.90 -11.97 -2.43
C ASN A 197 3.64 -11.17 -2.06
N ALA A 198 3.48 -9.98 -2.63
CA ALA A 198 2.31 -9.13 -2.39
C ALA A 198 1.02 -9.72 -2.95
N HIS A 199 1.09 -10.66 -3.94
CA HIS A 199 -0.11 -11.32 -4.47
C HIS A 199 -0.91 -12.12 -3.44
N ARG A 200 -0.30 -12.46 -2.28
CA ARG A 200 -0.97 -13.10 -1.14
C ARG A 200 -2.00 -12.20 -0.46
N TYR A 201 -1.91 -10.90 -0.73
CA TYR A 201 -2.83 -9.90 -0.22
C TYR A 201 -3.85 -9.49 -1.26
N SER A 202 -4.99 -9.00 -0.81
CA SER A 202 -6.01 -8.42 -1.68
C SER A 202 -5.50 -7.05 -2.17
N ILE A 203 -5.06 -6.98 -3.43
CA ILE A 203 -4.56 -5.76 -4.07
C ILE A 203 -5.59 -5.26 -5.07
N ASN A 204 -6.00 -4.00 -4.95
CA ASN A 204 -6.85 -3.34 -5.91
C ASN A 204 -6.01 -2.68 -7.01
N MET A 205 -5.85 -3.37 -8.14
CA MET A 205 -5.03 -2.89 -9.27
C MET A 205 -5.52 -1.54 -9.82
N SER A 206 -6.82 -1.28 -9.82
CA SER A 206 -7.35 0.01 -10.29
C SER A 206 -6.95 1.14 -9.35
N LYS A 207 -6.98 0.91 -8.03
CA LYS A 207 -6.52 1.86 -7.02
C LYS A 207 -5.02 2.11 -7.14
N MET A 208 -4.23 1.06 -7.32
CA MET A 208 -2.77 1.13 -7.48
C MET A 208 -2.38 1.94 -8.73
N LEU A 209 -2.99 1.63 -9.89
CA LEU A 209 -2.74 2.34 -11.14
C LEU A 209 -3.19 3.82 -11.09
N ARG A 210 -4.34 4.10 -10.43
CA ARG A 210 -4.77 5.48 -10.20
C ARG A 210 -3.72 6.25 -9.38
N TYR A 211 -3.25 5.68 -8.29
CA TYR A 211 -2.23 6.33 -7.45
C TYR A 211 -0.92 6.56 -8.22
N LEU A 212 -0.47 5.57 -8.99
CA LEU A 212 0.71 5.72 -9.85
C LEU A 212 0.56 6.90 -10.82
N SER A 213 -0.64 7.13 -11.37
CA SER A 213 -0.89 8.27 -12.28
C SER A 213 -0.92 9.64 -11.59
N LEU A 214 -1.04 9.70 -10.25
CA LEU A 214 -1.03 10.96 -9.48
C LEU A 214 0.40 11.42 -9.14
N ILE A 215 1.38 10.52 -9.16
CA ILE A 215 2.77 10.81 -8.80
C ILE A 215 3.71 10.93 -10.01
N HIS A 216 3.20 10.68 -11.20
CA HIS A 216 3.83 10.90 -12.51
C HIS A 216 3.07 11.96 -13.30
#